data_3216016aa575485b87352eb0c2591485
#
_entry.id   3216016aa575485b87352eb0c2591485
#
_cell.length_a   1.000
_cell.length_b   1.000
_cell.length_c   1.000
_cell.angle_alpha   90.00
_cell.angle_beta   90.00
_cell.angle_gamma   90.00
#
_symmetry.space_group_name_H-M   'P 1'
#
loop_
_entity.id
_entity.type
_entity.pdbx_description
1 polymer ?
#
loop_
_entity_poly.entity_id
_entity_poly.type
_entity_poly.pdbx_seq_one_letter_code
_entity_poly.pdbx_strand_id
1 'polypeptide(L)'
;MIDKYYSVDYLHRLYNMYDDKCVKEYIDQRIECIYNITNNDVFLKSNYIDDEHVDLNKLNNDGLISCVILTYNEERCIRRCLESVIDIFDEIIVMDTGSIDNTIDIIESFKNSKIKLYKETWHDDFSSIRNLAASKAKFQWIFFLDADEFIMDISYKKLHTYICGLSNFDEKDNIVLCPTIIDDGINYVHRDISRIFYNSQNCYYYGLIHEEIRTRKGTPLFFHTNINILHDGYRADILIKKDKKNRNLNLLKKMISLEPSNIRWRYFYLKEGFNNLSLKEIEEVVNTFLVKNETCDLIYENVDVNNYTFFIIELLCRKYIQNNKYLEAKKCTKIMESIIPQNSDSIYFDVLCSYLESKEKIINLLNELVYYRKSHFSTQDNMFTTEGYHIDLLIGILLFEKGEFKKAYQYFQFLLEKFNDKETVFLINKFLSAKEK
;
A
#
# COMPACT_ATOMS: atom_id res chain seq x y z
N MET A 1 18.70 22.19 13.98
CA MET A 1 17.90 20.93 14.03
C MET A 1 18.75 19.70 14.41
N ILE A 2 20.06 19.82 14.54
CA ILE A 2 20.97 18.71 14.85
C ILE A 2 21.03 18.37 16.36
N ASP A 3 20.52 19.24 17.24
CA ASP A 3 20.70 19.14 18.69
C ASP A 3 19.63 18.30 19.44
N LYS A 4 18.78 17.56 18.72
CA LYS A 4 17.67 16.82 19.35
C LYS A 4 17.85 15.28 19.42
N TYR A 5 19.03 14.75 19.10
CA TYR A 5 19.18 13.31 18.94
C TYR A 5 20.40 12.74 19.65
N TYR A 6 20.26 11.57 20.30
CA TYR A 6 21.38 10.82 20.87
C TYR A 6 21.75 9.64 19.99
N SER A 7 23.06 9.38 19.81
CA SER A 7 23.52 8.15 19.19
C SER A 7 23.56 7.00 20.21
N VAL A 8 23.43 5.76 19.73
CA VAL A 8 23.59 4.55 20.56
C VAL A 8 24.96 4.53 21.23
N ASP A 9 26.02 4.95 20.53
CA ASP A 9 27.37 5.03 21.09
C ASP A 9 27.48 6.04 22.23
N TYR A 10 26.75 7.15 22.15
CA TYR A 10 26.68 8.11 23.25
C TYR A 10 25.97 7.51 24.47
N LEU A 11 24.85 6.83 24.27
CA LEU A 11 24.11 6.17 25.35
C LEU A 11 24.91 5.06 26.01
N HIS A 12 25.66 4.26 25.26
CA HIS A 12 26.57 3.24 25.80
C HIS A 12 27.72 3.88 26.61
N ARG A 13 28.28 5.00 26.17
CA ARG A 13 29.26 5.73 26.97
C ARG A 13 28.65 6.22 28.28
N LEU A 14 27.46 6.81 28.22
CA LEU A 14 26.74 7.30 29.41
C LEU A 14 26.42 6.14 30.36
N TYR A 15 25.97 4.98 29.87
CA TYR A 15 25.74 3.77 30.65
C TYR A 15 26.96 3.33 31.46
N ASN A 16 28.16 3.44 30.89
CA ASN A 16 29.42 3.08 31.54
C ASN A 16 29.92 4.12 32.56
N MET A 17 29.40 5.35 32.51
CA MET A 17 29.78 6.42 33.44
C MET A 17 29.01 6.34 34.75
N TYR A 18 27.88 5.67 34.81
CA TYR A 18 27.03 5.60 35.99
C TYR A 18 27.04 4.19 36.60
N ASP A 19 27.09 4.13 37.93
CA ASP A 19 26.89 2.87 38.69
C ASP A 19 25.47 2.72 39.23
N ASP A 20 24.66 3.78 39.17
CA ASP A 20 23.28 3.78 39.62
C ASP A 20 22.40 2.88 38.73
N LYS A 21 21.71 1.94 39.37
CA LYS A 21 20.89 0.93 38.68
C LYS A 21 19.73 1.59 37.92
N CYS A 22 19.08 2.61 38.47
CA CYS A 22 17.94 3.27 37.87
C CYS A 22 18.36 4.06 36.62
N VAL A 23 19.55 4.68 36.66
CA VAL A 23 20.13 5.38 35.49
C VAL A 23 20.44 4.40 34.40
N LYS A 24 21.03 3.24 34.75
CA LYS A 24 21.33 2.18 33.76
C LYS A 24 20.06 1.60 33.13
N GLU A 25 19.02 1.33 33.92
CA GLU A 25 17.72 0.89 33.41
C GLU A 25 17.09 1.92 32.47
N TYR A 26 17.20 3.19 32.79
CA TYR A 26 16.71 4.26 31.92
C TYR A 26 17.46 4.32 30.58
N ILE A 27 18.79 4.20 30.61
CA ILE A 27 19.62 4.22 29.41
C ILE A 27 19.32 2.98 28.55
N ASP A 28 19.15 1.80 29.18
CA ASP A 28 18.76 0.57 28.48
C ASP A 28 17.39 0.71 27.80
N GLN A 29 16.42 1.36 28.46
CA GLN A 29 15.11 1.66 27.86
C GLN A 29 15.25 2.54 26.61
N ARG A 30 16.17 3.53 26.63
CA ARG A 30 16.44 4.39 25.48
C ARG A 30 17.08 3.63 24.32
N ILE A 31 18.05 2.79 24.63
CA ILE A 31 18.72 1.94 23.65
C ILE A 31 17.69 0.98 23.02
N GLU A 32 16.81 0.38 23.81
CA GLU A 32 15.74 -0.50 23.32
C GLU A 32 14.76 0.24 22.40
N CYS A 33 14.38 1.49 22.74
CA CYS A 33 13.57 2.33 21.86
C CYS A 33 14.22 2.53 20.49
N ILE A 34 15.52 2.82 20.48
CA ILE A 34 16.31 3.01 19.27
C ILE A 34 16.29 1.76 18.39
N TYR A 35 16.55 0.58 18.97
CA TYR A 35 16.59 -0.68 18.22
C TYR A 35 15.22 -1.12 17.70
N ASN A 36 14.13 -0.70 18.34
CA ASN A 36 12.78 -1.05 17.91
C ASN A 36 12.16 -0.05 16.91
N ILE A 37 12.81 1.09 16.69
CA ILE A 37 12.43 2.05 15.66
C ILE A 37 13.29 1.80 14.41
N THR A 38 12.66 1.42 13.31
CA THR A 38 13.36 1.04 12.08
C THR A 38 13.88 2.21 11.24
N ASN A 39 13.41 3.43 11.51
CA ASN A 39 13.92 4.65 10.87
C ASN A 39 15.18 5.12 11.62
N ASN A 40 16.31 4.57 11.24
CA ASN A 40 17.58 4.60 11.97
C ASN A 40 18.21 5.98 12.22
N ASP A 41 17.61 7.08 11.76
CA ASP A 41 18.31 8.37 11.75
C ASP A 41 17.77 9.40 12.76
N VAL A 42 16.71 9.06 13.53
CA VAL A 42 16.03 10.07 14.34
C VAL A 42 15.83 9.60 15.78
N PHE A 43 16.67 10.07 16.69
CA PHE A 43 16.58 9.80 18.13
C PHE A 43 16.15 11.07 18.86
N LEU A 44 14.95 11.06 19.45
CA LEU A 44 14.42 12.19 20.18
C LEU A 44 15.21 12.41 21.49
N LYS A 45 15.77 13.59 21.67
CA LYS A 45 16.30 14.05 22.95
C LYS A 45 15.17 14.23 23.94
N SER A 46 15.36 13.82 25.20
CA SER A 46 14.55 14.28 26.29
C SER A 46 15.33 15.36 27.08
N ASN A 47 14.63 16.36 27.58
CA ASN A 47 15.22 17.41 28.44
C ASN A 47 15.67 16.89 29.80
N TYR A 48 15.58 15.55 30.04
CA TYR A 48 15.97 14.92 31.32
C TYR A 48 17.42 14.43 31.33
N ILE A 49 18.10 14.52 30.19
CA ILE A 49 19.54 14.27 30.14
C ILE A 49 20.19 15.57 29.73
N ASP A 50 20.71 16.30 30.69
CA ASP A 50 21.75 17.29 30.47
C ASP A 50 23.05 16.55 30.14
N ASP A 51 24.00 17.19 29.45
CA ASP A 51 25.17 16.52 28.86
C ASP A 51 25.97 15.62 29.84
N GLU A 52 25.69 15.69 31.16
CA GLU A 52 26.32 14.86 32.19
C GLU A 52 25.38 14.48 33.35
N HIS A 53 24.07 14.79 33.31
CA HIS A 53 23.19 14.55 34.47
C HIS A 53 21.83 13.99 34.08
N VAL A 54 21.44 12.84 34.71
CA VAL A 54 20.11 12.24 34.59
C VAL A 54 19.29 12.60 35.84
N ASP A 55 18.23 13.37 35.66
CA ASP A 55 17.32 13.71 36.76
C ASP A 55 16.33 12.55 37.01
N LEU A 56 16.70 11.65 37.91
CA LEU A 56 15.93 10.47 38.28
C LEU A 56 14.52 10.78 38.83
N ASN A 57 14.31 11.99 39.40
CA ASN A 57 13.01 12.36 39.98
C ASN A 57 11.95 12.67 38.95
N LYS A 58 12.37 12.86 37.70
CA LYS A 58 11.48 13.16 36.57
C LYS A 58 11.19 11.92 35.69
N LEU A 59 11.83 10.78 35.99
CA LEU A 59 11.63 9.57 35.18
C LEU A 59 10.25 9.00 35.43
N ASN A 60 9.51 8.80 34.36
CA ASN A 60 8.26 8.05 34.35
C ASN A 60 8.55 6.60 34.05
N ASN A 61 8.36 5.74 35.05
CA ASN A 61 8.55 4.28 34.91
C ASN A 61 7.24 3.54 34.57
N ASP A 62 6.14 4.27 34.29
CA ASP A 62 4.86 3.69 33.92
C ASP A 62 4.86 3.29 32.46
N GLY A 63 5.28 2.07 32.17
CA GLY A 63 5.21 1.45 30.84
C GLY A 63 3.89 0.75 30.57
N LEU A 64 2.81 1.15 31.25
CA LEU A 64 1.50 0.50 31.13
C LEU A 64 0.81 0.91 29.84
N ILE A 65 0.21 -0.08 29.16
CA ILE A 65 -0.40 0.09 27.85
C ILE A 65 -1.74 -0.64 27.75
N SER A 66 -2.73 0.03 27.18
CA SER A 66 -4.04 -0.55 26.87
C SER A 66 -4.05 -1.04 25.43
N CYS A 67 -4.43 -2.31 25.21
CA CYS A 67 -4.80 -2.83 23.90
C CYS A 67 -6.26 -2.48 23.63
N VAL A 68 -6.58 -1.97 22.45
CA VAL A 68 -7.94 -1.64 22.02
C VAL A 68 -8.26 -2.42 20.76
N ILE A 69 -9.32 -3.24 20.81
CA ILE A 69 -9.74 -4.12 19.72
C ILE A 69 -11.14 -3.71 19.28
N LEU A 70 -11.32 -3.45 17.98
CA LEU A 70 -12.64 -3.28 17.38
C LEU A 70 -13.08 -4.63 16.79
N THR A 71 -14.36 -4.97 16.99
CA THR A 71 -14.92 -6.23 16.48
C THR A 71 -16.33 -6.08 15.95
N TYR A 72 -16.66 -6.86 14.90
CA TYR A 72 -17.97 -7.04 14.34
C TYR A 72 -18.06 -8.35 13.57
N ASN A 73 -18.76 -9.37 14.11
CA ASN A 73 -18.91 -10.69 13.50
C ASN A 73 -17.56 -11.37 13.19
N GLU A 74 -16.71 -11.51 14.22
CA GLU A 74 -15.36 -12.07 14.10
C GLU A 74 -15.20 -13.35 14.94
N GLU A 75 -16.25 -14.17 15.03
CA GLU A 75 -16.21 -15.46 15.76
C GLU A 75 -15.06 -16.37 15.32
N ARG A 76 -14.61 -16.21 14.05
CA ARG A 76 -13.55 -16.99 13.45
C ARG A 76 -12.17 -16.70 14.05
N CYS A 77 -11.88 -15.43 14.37
CA CYS A 77 -10.52 -14.96 14.68
C CYS A 77 -10.37 -14.28 16.04
N ILE A 78 -11.45 -13.77 16.65
CA ILE A 78 -11.38 -13.01 17.92
C ILE A 78 -10.69 -13.80 19.05
N ARG A 79 -10.85 -15.14 19.11
CA ARG A 79 -10.18 -15.98 20.10
C ARG A 79 -8.67 -15.88 19.97
N ARG A 80 -8.14 -16.08 18.77
CA ARG A 80 -6.71 -16.02 18.50
C ARG A 80 -6.14 -14.60 18.72
N CYS A 81 -6.89 -13.57 18.34
CA CYS A 81 -6.53 -12.18 18.62
C CYS A 81 -6.34 -11.97 20.13
N LEU A 82 -7.32 -12.34 20.96
CA LEU A 82 -7.26 -12.22 22.41
C LEU A 82 -6.13 -13.05 23.05
N GLU A 83 -5.94 -14.29 22.59
CA GLU A 83 -4.85 -15.16 23.07
C GLU A 83 -3.47 -14.55 22.79
N SER A 84 -3.31 -13.80 21.68
CA SER A 84 -2.04 -13.15 21.34
C SER A 84 -1.70 -11.93 22.21
N VAL A 85 -2.68 -11.34 22.91
CA VAL A 85 -2.50 -10.07 23.63
C VAL A 85 -2.66 -10.18 25.16
N ILE A 86 -3.31 -11.25 25.66
CA ILE A 86 -3.72 -11.34 27.07
C ILE A 86 -2.55 -11.32 28.06
N ASP A 87 -1.41 -11.87 27.66
CA ASP A 87 -0.19 -11.91 28.48
C ASP A 87 0.78 -10.74 28.19
N ILE A 88 0.46 -9.90 27.20
CA ILE A 88 1.34 -8.83 26.73
C ILE A 88 0.88 -7.45 27.24
N PHE A 89 -0.44 -7.26 27.39
CA PHE A 89 -1.01 -5.95 27.76
C PHE A 89 -1.54 -5.93 29.20
N ASP A 90 -1.61 -4.73 29.78
CA ASP A 90 -2.12 -4.50 31.12
C ASP A 90 -3.64 -4.39 31.15
N GLU A 91 -4.24 -3.96 30.07
CA GLU A 91 -5.67 -3.81 29.84
C GLU A 91 -6.01 -4.13 28.38
N ILE A 92 -7.14 -4.80 28.16
CA ILE A 92 -7.67 -5.11 26.84
C ILE A 92 -9.10 -4.59 26.77
N ILE A 93 -9.35 -3.63 25.91
CA ILE A 93 -10.66 -3.06 25.63
C ILE A 93 -11.16 -3.66 24.33
N VAL A 94 -12.28 -4.35 24.38
CA VAL A 94 -12.94 -4.85 23.18
C VAL A 94 -14.19 -4.02 22.95
N MET A 95 -14.27 -3.35 21.81
CA MET A 95 -15.42 -2.58 21.39
C MET A 95 -16.16 -3.36 20.30
N ASP A 96 -17.27 -3.96 20.67
CA ASP A 96 -18.18 -4.65 19.74
C ASP A 96 -19.17 -3.66 19.13
N THR A 97 -19.32 -3.71 17.82
CA THR A 97 -20.19 -2.78 17.06
C THR A 97 -21.49 -3.41 16.59
N GLY A 98 -21.97 -4.42 17.32
CA GLY A 98 -23.26 -5.07 17.10
C GLY A 98 -23.15 -6.45 16.46
N SER A 99 -22.21 -7.27 16.91
CA SER A 99 -22.07 -8.67 16.46
C SER A 99 -23.32 -9.49 16.74
N ILE A 100 -23.67 -10.35 15.79
CA ILE A 100 -24.84 -11.25 15.84
C ILE A 100 -24.44 -12.74 15.74
N ASP A 101 -23.15 -13.01 15.60
CA ASP A 101 -22.55 -14.34 15.65
C ASP A 101 -22.03 -14.67 17.09
N ASN A 102 -21.20 -15.71 17.25
CA ASN A 102 -20.66 -16.12 18.55
C ASN A 102 -19.50 -15.23 19.05
N THR A 103 -19.20 -14.09 18.41
CA THR A 103 -18.09 -13.21 18.80
C THR A 103 -18.14 -12.83 20.28
N ILE A 104 -19.29 -12.37 20.75
CA ILE A 104 -19.48 -11.91 22.12
C ILE A 104 -19.30 -13.08 23.12
N ASP A 105 -19.90 -14.23 22.85
CA ASP A 105 -19.81 -15.41 23.71
C ASP A 105 -18.36 -15.91 23.85
N ILE A 106 -17.60 -15.82 22.75
CA ILE A 106 -16.17 -16.15 22.77
C ILE A 106 -15.41 -15.19 23.67
N ILE A 107 -15.61 -13.88 23.57
CA ILE A 107 -14.94 -12.88 24.40
C ILE A 107 -15.25 -13.10 25.88
N GLU A 108 -16.53 -13.28 26.22
CA GLU A 108 -16.99 -13.50 27.60
C GLU A 108 -16.45 -14.83 28.18
N SER A 109 -16.15 -15.83 27.34
CA SER A 109 -15.60 -17.11 27.75
C SER A 109 -14.21 -17.05 28.38
N PHE A 110 -13.42 -16.00 28.09
CA PHE A 110 -12.06 -15.82 28.64
C PHE A 110 -12.06 -15.59 30.16
N LYS A 111 -13.12 -15.01 30.73
CA LYS A 111 -13.24 -14.72 32.19
C LYS A 111 -12.01 -14.05 32.79
N ASN A 112 -11.32 -13.22 32.02
CA ASN A 112 -10.10 -12.53 32.43
C ASN A 112 -10.40 -11.08 32.80
N SER A 113 -9.93 -10.63 33.96
CA SER A 113 -10.20 -9.27 34.48
C SER A 113 -9.56 -8.15 33.66
N LYS A 114 -8.55 -8.45 32.84
CA LYS A 114 -7.94 -7.48 31.92
C LYS A 114 -8.84 -7.15 30.74
N ILE A 115 -9.72 -8.07 30.33
CA ILE A 115 -10.60 -7.91 29.18
C ILE A 115 -11.87 -7.16 29.61
N LYS A 116 -12.17 -6.06 28.93
CA LYS A 116 -13.38 -5.26 29.12
C LYS A 116 -14.10 -5.14 27.80
N LEU A 117 -15.29 -5.76 27.77
CA LEU A 117 -16.18 -5.71 26.61
C LEU A 117 -17.12 -4.49 26.73
N TYR A 118 -17.12 -3.68 25.69
CA TYR A 118 -18.09 -2.59 25.49
C TYR A 118 -18.89 -2.87 24.22
N LYS A 119 -20.17 -2.54 24.24
CA LYS A 119 -21.08 -2.72 23.11
C LYS A 119 -21.58 -1.34 22.66
N GLU A 120 -21.44 -1.05 21.39
CA GLU A 120 -21.82 0.24 20.81
C GLU A 120 -22.50 0.02 19.44
N THR A 121 -23.34 0.94 19.06
CA THR A 121 -24.01 0.87 17.76
C THR A 121 -23.11 1.45 16.67
N TRP A 122 -23.05 0.75 15.54
CA TRP A 122 -22.33 1.22 14.36
C TRP A 122 -23.06 2.38 13.67
N HIS A 123 -22.35 3.49 13.40
CA HIS A 123 -22.90 4.71 12.78
C HIS A 123 -22.15 5.13 11.50
N ASP A 124 -21.57 4.21 10.75
CA ASP A 124 -20.82 4.49 9.51
C ASP A 124 -19.64 5.46 9.69
N ASP A 125 -18.98 5.41 10.83
CA ASP A 125 -17.82 6.24 11.18
C ASP A 125 -16.81 5.44 12.01
N PHE A 126 -15.76 4.96 11.36
CA PHE A 126 -14.67 4.22 12.03
C PHE A 126 -13.90 5.10 13.02
N SER A 127 -13.66 6.37 12.68
CA SER A 127 -12.90 7.25 13.58
C SER A 127 -13.65 7.52 14.88
N SER A 128 -14.97 7.69 14.83
CA SER A 128 -15.82 7.89 16.01
C SER A 128 -15.73 6.70 16.95
N ILE A 129 -15.86 5.48 16.43
CA ILE A 129 -15.77 4.24 17.23
C ILE A 129 -14.37 4.05 17.82
N ARG A 130 -13.29 4.29 17.03
CA ARG A 130 -11.92 4.22 17.56
C ARG A 130 -11.68 5.25 18.66
N ASN A 131 -12.12 6.48 18.48
CA ASN A 131 -11.98 7.52 19.50
C ASN A 131 -12.79 7.19 20.76
N LEU A 132 -14.00 6.65 20.61
CA LEU A 132 -14.80 6.19 21.74
C LEU A 132 -14.12 5.04 22.48
N ALA A 133 -13.58 4.05 21.75
CA ALA A 133 -12.86 2.93 22.32
C ALA A 133 -11.59 3.41 23.05
N ALA A 134 -10.82 4.33 22.44
CA ALA A 134 -9.66 4.96 23.06
C ALA A 134 -10.02 5.67 24.38
N SER A 135 -11.19 6.32 24.45
CA SER A 135 -11.64 7.01 25.69
C SER A 135 -11.92 6.06 26.85
N LYS A 136 -12.05 4.75 26.62
CA LYS A 136 -12.21 3.73 27.67
C LYS A 136 -10.86 3.25 28.23
N ALA A 137 -9.76 3.55 27.55
CA ALA A 137 -8.42 3.16 27.97
C ALA A 137 -8.00 3.91 29.25
N LYS A 138 -7.45 3.17 30.21
CA LYS A 138 -6.97 3.72 31.50
C LYS A 138 -5.52 4.16 31.43
N PHE A 139 -4.71 3.46 30.61
CA PHE A 139 -3.28 3.65 30.61
C PHE A 139 -2.84 4.72 29.63
N GLN A 140 -1.61 5.17 29.80
CA GLN A 140 -1.08 6.32 29.08
C GLN A 140 -0.75 6.03 27.61
N TRP A 141 -0.59 4.77 27.24
CA TRP A 141 -0.38 4.36 25.86
C TRP A 141 -1.52 3.47 25.39
N ILE A 142 -1.88 3.63 24.13
CA ILE A 142 -2.92 2.86 23.47
C ILE A 142 -2.31 2.14 22.29
N PHE A 143 -2.63 0.85 22.14
CA PHE A 143 -2.31 0.03 20.99
C PHE A 143 -3.60 -0.50 20.38
N PHE A 144 -3.91 -0.05 19.16
CA PHE A 144 -5.04 -0.58 18.39
C PHE A 144 -4.68 -1.84 17.65
N LEU A 145 -5.58 -2.81 17.70
CA LEU A 145 -5.51 -4.06 16.95
C LEU A 145 -6.90 -4.33 16.34
N ASP A 146 -6.95 -4.83 15.12
CA ASP A 146 -8.20 -5.29 14.54
C ASP A 146 -8.46 -6.75 14.95
N ALA A 147 -9.72 -7.18 15.02
CA ALA A 147 -10.06 -8.51 15.57
C ALA A 147 -9.54 -9.69 14.74
N ASP A 148 -9.15 -9.44 13.48
CA ASP A 148 -8.51 -10.39 12.56
C ASP A 148 -6.98 -10.26 12.52
N GLU A 149 -6.40 -9.45 13.42
CA GLU A 149 -4.97 -9.28 13.63
C GLU A 149 -4.50 -9.99 14.90
N PHE A 150 -3.25 -10.42 14.95
CA PHE A 150 -2.61 -10.95 16.15
C PHE A 150 -1.12 -10.62 16.20
N ILE A 151 -0.65 -10.33 17.42
CA ILE A 151 0.74 -9.93 17.67
C ILE A 151 1.65 -11.15 17.63
N MET A 152 2.83 -10.97 17.03
CA MET A 152 3.88 -11.96 16.98
C MET A 152 5.13 -11.45 17.72
N ASP A 153 5.87 -12.38 18.31
CA ASP A 153 7.28 -12.23 18.73
C ASP A 153 7.61 -11.05 19.67
N ILE A 154 6.64 -10.54 20.46
CA ILE A 154 6.95 -9.58 21.51
C ILE A 154 6.52 -10.11 22.88
N SER A 155 7.38 -9.97 23.88
CA SER A 155 7.06 -10.30 25.26
C SER A 155 6.56 -9.07 26.03
N TYR A 156 5.81 -9.30 27.12
CA TYR A 156 5.39 -8.24 28.05
C TYR A 156 6.56 -7.34 28.46
N LYS A 157 7.66 -7.95 28.90
CA LYS A 157 8.84 -7.21 29.36
C LYS A 157 9.41 -6.30 28.27
N LYS A 158 9.51 -6.80 27.04
CA LYS A 158 10.04 -6.04 25.90
C LYS A 158 9.15 -4.86 25.55
N LEU A 159 7.83 -5.08 25.45
CA LEU A 159 6.87 -4.02 25.17
C LEU A 159 6.87 -2.96 26.27
N HIS A 160 6.84 -3.40 27.54
CA HIS A 160 6.85 -2.48 28.69
C HIS A 160 8.11 -1.61 28.74
N THR A 161 9.29 -2.20 28.56
CA THR A 161 10.57 -1.45 28.49
C THR A 161 10.54 -0.41 27.38
N TYR A 162 10.01 -0.78 26.22
CA TYR A 162 9.89 0.10 25.07
C TYR A 162 8.96 1.30 25.38
N ILE A 163 7.78 1.02 25.93
CA ILE A 163 6.80 2.04 26.31
C ILE A 163 7.30 2.96 27.42
N CYS A 164 8.00 2.44 28.42
CA CYS A 164 8.67 3.25 29.45
C CYS A 164 9.67 4.24 28.81
N GLY A 165 10.48 3.75 27.87
CA GLY A 165 11.41 4.62 27.15
C GLY A 165 10.72 5.76 26.43
N LEU A 166 9.63 5.46 25.70
CA LEU A 166 8.84 6.48 24.99
C LEU A 166 8.12 7.47 25.91
N SER A 167 7.68 7.04 27.08
CA SER A 167 6.98 7.89 28.06
C SER A 167 7.83 9.03 28.59
N ASN A 168 9.14 8.94 28.41
CA ASN A 168 10.11 9.95 28.84
C ASN A 168 10.51 10.95 27.75
N PHE A 169 9.85 10.96 26.59
CA PHE A 169 10.04 12.01 25.59
C PHE A 169 9.11 13.21 25.83
N ASP A 170 9.62 14.43 25.65
CA ASP A 170 8.81 15.64 25.81
C ASP A 170 7.69 15.73 24.78
N GLU A 171 7.95 15.24 23.56
CA GLU A 171 7.01 15.25 22.44
C GLU A 171 6.17 13.97 22.35
N LYS A 172 6.09 13.16 23.41
CA LYS A 172 5.35 11.89 23.42
C LYS A 172 3.90 12.00 22.96
N ASP A 173 3.27 13.14 23.23
CA ASP A 173 1.90 13.45 22.82
C ASP A 173 1.70 13.51 21.29
N ASN A 174 2.79 13.67 20.54
CA ASN A 174 2.80 13.71 19.08
C ASN A 174 3.36 12.41 18.47
N ILE A 175 3.88 11.48 19.28
CA ILE A 175 4.44 10.22 18.79
C ILE A 175 3.34 9.28 18.34
N VAL A 176 3.47 8.80 17.12
CA VAL A 176 2.59 7.79 16.50
C VAL A 176 3.46 6.65 15.96
N LEU A 177 3.20 5.43 16.41
CA LEU A 177 3.99 4.28 16.01
C LEU A 177 3.20 3.41 15.03
N CYS A 178 3.91 2.96 13.99
CA CYS A 178 3.40 2.09 12.95
C CYS A 178 4.09 0.72 13.05
N PRO A 179 3.43 -0.32 13.55
CA PRO A 179 3.96 -1.67 13.56
C PRO A 179 4.04 -2.24 12.13
N THR A 180 4.78 -3.32 11.97
CA THR A 180 4.85 -4.06 10.72
C THR A 180 3.67 -5.03 10.65
N ILE A 181 2.72 -4.78 9.76
CA ILE A 181 1.57 -5.64 9.54
C ILE A 181 1.81 -6.51 8.31
N ILE A 182 1.72 -7.83 8.47
CA ILE A 182 1.99 -8.82 7.44
C ILE A 182 0.67 -9.49 7.08
N ASP A 183 0.23 -9.38 5.83
CA ASP A 183 -0.95 -10.05 5.31
C ASP A 183 -0.66 -11.52 5.04
N ASP A 184 -1.32 -12.43 5.77
CA ASP A 184 -1.18 -13.88 5.59
C ASP A 184 -1.72 -14.30 4.21
N GLY A 185 -0.95 -15.10 3.51
CA GLY A 185 -1.31 -15.67 2.20
C GLY A 185 -0.91 -14.84 0.98
N ILE A 186 -0.64 -13.54 1.08
CA ILE A 186 -0.13 -12.71 -0.03
C ILE A 186 1.26 -12.12 0.24
N ASN A 187 1.79 -12.31 1.45
CA ASN A 187 3.09 -11.78 1.89
C ASN A 187 3.29 -10.28 1.65
N TYR A 188 2.18 -9.52 1.69
CA TYR A 188 2.26 -8.07 1.60
C TYR A 188 2.52 -7.48 2.98
N VAL A 189 3.39 -6.48 3.05
CA VAL A 189 3.84 -5.89 4.32
C VAL A 189 3.47 -4.41 4.35
N HIS A 190 2.64 -4.04 5.32
CA HIS A 190 2.31 -2.65 5.61
C HIS A 190 3.18 -2.14 6.76
N ARG A 191 3.72 -0.92 6.63
CA ARG A 191 4.53 -0.25 7.65
C ARG A 191 4.05 1.16 7.96
N ASP A 192 3.01 1.62 7.31
CA ASP A 192 2.47 2.97 7.36
C ASP A 192 1.14 3.07 8.12
N ILE A 193 0.64 1.95 8.67
CA ILE A 193 -0.60 1.90 9.42
C ILE A 193 -0.34 2.25 10.89
N SER A 194 -0.88 3.38 11.32
CA SER A 194 -0.74 3.90 12.68
C SER A 194 -1.57 3.09 13.67
N ARG A 195 -0.92 2.57 14.73
CA ARG A 195 -1.58 1.70 15.73
C ARG A 195 -1.34 2.12 17.18
N ILE A 196 -0.21 2.82 17.49
CA ILE A 196 0.18 3.08 18.87
C ILE A 196 0.40 4.57 19.05
N PHE A 197 -0.15 5.14 20.11
CA PHE A 197 0.02 6.55 20.47
C PHE A 197 -0.23 6.81 21.95
N TYR A 198 0.24 7.98 22.43
CA TYR A 198 0.05 8.41 23.79
C TYR A 198 -1.36 8.94 24.06
N ASN A 199 -2.01 8.47 25.12
CA ASN A 199 -3.41 8.76 25.47
C ASN A 199 -3.55 10.10 26.22
N SER A 200 -3.13 11.19 25.61
CA SER A 200 -3.28 12.55 26.17
C SER A 200 -4.46 13.33 25.60
N GLN A 201 -5.30 12.69 24.77
CA GLN A 201 -6.33 13.36 23.97
C GLN A 201 -5.78 14.28 22.87
N ASN A 202 -4.46 14.35 22.69
CA ASN A 202 -3.85 15.10 21.59
C ASN A 202 -3.98 14.35 20.28
N CYS A 203 -3.63 13.06 20.27
CA CYS A 203 -3.86 12.17 19.14
C CYS A 203 -5.33 11.72 19.08
N TYR A 204 -5.89 11.68 17.87
CA TYR A 204 -7.24 11.18 17.63
C TYR A 204 -7.34 10.64 16.21
N TYR A 205 -8.21 9.66 16.01
CA TYR A 205 -8.54 9.16 14.68
C TYR A 205 -9.46 10.13 13.95
N TYR A 206 -9.23 10.31 12.65
CA TYR A 206 -10.03 11.12 11.77
C TYR A 206 -10.27 10.43 10.43
N GLY A 207 -11.50 10.49 9.96
CA GLY A 207 -11.96 9.91 8.70
C GLY A 207 -13.02 8.84 8.92
N LEU A 208 -14.10 8.90 8.14
CA LEU A 208 -15.20 7.94 8.22
C LEU A 208 -14.74 6.52 7.88
N ILE A 209 -13.71 6.40 7.04
CA ILE A 209 -13.06 5.17 6.61
C ILE A 209 -11.60 5.47 6.23
N HIS A 210 -10.71 4.47 6.27
CA HIS A 210 -9.27 4.65 6.08
C HIS A 210 -8.73 5.77 6.97
N GLU A 211 -9.17 5.75 8.20
CA GLU A 211 -8.88 6.76 9.20
C GLU A 211 -7.38 6.91 9.44
N GLU A 212 -6.96 8.12 9.74
CA GLU A 212 -5.61 8.47 10.10
C GLU A 212 -5.54 9.09 11.49
N ILE A 213 -4.38 9.00 12.14
CA ILE A 213 -4.17 9.69 13.40
C ILE A 213 -3.76 11.13 13.11
N ARG A 214 -4.48 12.07 13.72
CA ARG A 214 -4.19 13.51 13.74
C ARG A 214 -3.89 13.98 15.15
N THR A 215 -3.25 15.14 15.27
CA THR A 215 -2.97 15.79 16.54
C THR A 215 -3.71 17.12 16.62
N ARG A 216 -4.17 17.47 17.84
CA ARG A 216 -4.79 18.78 18.11
C ARG A 216 -3.75 19.89 18.21
N LYS A 217 -2.55 19.56 18.68
CA LYS A 217 -1.42 20.46 18.82
C LYS A 217 -0.16 19.78 18.26
N GLY A 218 0.67 20.55 17.56
CA GLY A 218 1.87 20.04 16.94
C GLY A 218 1.62 19.21 15.69
N THR A 219 2.66 18.58 15.19
CA THR A 219 2.62 17.69 14.03
C THR A 219 2.86 16.26 14.50
N PRO A 220 2.07 15.27 14.04
CA PRO A 220 2.32 13.89 14.40
C PRO A 220 3.69 13.41 13.88
N LEU A 221 4.43 12.72 14.74
CA LEU A 221 5.74 12.14 14.47
C LEU A 221 5.57 10.63 14.28
N PHE A 222 5.65 10.17 13.04
CA PHE A 222 5.46 8.78 12.70
C PHE A 222 6.78 8.00 12.77
N PHE A 223 6.76 6.88 13.50
CA PHE A 223 7.89 5.96 13.59
C PHE A 223 7.45 4.54 13.24
N HIS A 224 8.23 3.86 12.42
CA HIS A 224 8.06 2.43 12.18
C HIS A 224 8.69 1.64 13.32
N THR A 225 8.03 0.54 13.69
CA THR A 225 8.52 -0.33 14.77
C THR A 225 8.75 -1.75 14.27
N ASN A 226 9.59 -2.49 15.01
CA ASN A 226 9.83 -3.92 14.78
C ASN A 226 8.77 -4.83 15.43
N ILE A 227 7.63 -4.28 15.89
CA ILE A 227 6.50 -5.06 16.37
C ILE A 227 5.78 -5.65 15.15
N ASN A 228 5.72 -6.97 15.09
CA ASN A 228 5.10 -7.68 13.98
C ASN A 228 3.66 -8.08 14.34
N ILE A 229 2.74 -7.77 13.44
CA ILE A 229 1.32 -8.15 13.49
C ILE A 229 1.05 -9.01 12.27
N LEU A 230 0.44 -10.17 12.46
CA LEU A 230 -0.08 -10.97 11.35
C LEU A 230 -1.57 -10.68 11.18
N HIS A 231 -1.99 -10.41 9.94
CA HIS A 231 -3.36 -10.14 9.55
C HIS A 231 -3.86 -11.24 8.61
N ASP A 232 -4.97 -11.89 8.93
CA ASP A 232 -5.50 -13.01 8.16
C ASP A 232 -6.77 -12.70 7.35
N GLY A 233 -7.11 -11.42 7.23
CA GLY A 233 -8.32 -10.94 6.55
C GLY A 233 -8.38 -11.15 5.03
N TYR A 234 -7.27 -11.52 4.38
CA TYR A 234 -7.19 -11.68 2.92
C TYR A 234 -7.37 -13.11 2.39
N ARG A 235 -7.81 -14.06 3.21
CA ARG A 235 -8.16 -15.39 2.69
C ARG A 235 -9.32 -15.29 1.71
N ALA A 236 -9.23 -16.02 0.59
CA ALA A 236 -10.16 -15.93 -0.54
C ALA A 236 -11.64 -16.19 -0.18
N ASP A 237 -11.91 -16.90 0.90
CA ASP A 237 -13.23 -17.20 1.44
C ASP A 237 -13.90 -16.04 2.17
N ILE A 238 -13.15 -14.99 2.53
CA ILE A 238 -13.61 -13.81 3.30
C ILE A 238 -14.01 -12.64 2.39
N LEU A 239 -13.52 -12.59 1.16
CA LEU A 239 -13.69 -11.47 0.23
C LEU A 239 -15.12 -11.29 -0.34
N ILE A 240 -16.07 -12.15 0.00
CA ILE A 240 -17.43 -12.13 -0.57
C ILE A 240 -18.39 -11.34 0.32
N LYS A 241 -18.25 -10.00 0.35
CA LYS A 241 -19.37 -9.14 0.77
C LYS A 241 -19.47 -7.90 -0.12
N LYS A 242 -20.31 -7.98 -1.17
CA LYS A 242 -20.65 -6.86 -2.08
C LYS A 242 -21.05 -5.57 -1.35
N ASP A 243 -21.67 -5.66 -0.17
CA ASP A 243 -22.12 -4.50 0.58
C ASP A 243 -21.01 -3.64 1.18
N LYS A 244 -19.87 -4.24 1.59
CA LYS A 244 -18.73 -3.49 2.13
C LYS A 244 -18.19 -2.46 1.14
N LYS A 245 -18.09 -2.83 -0.15
CA LYS A 245 -17.51 -1.99 -1.19
C LYS A 245 -18.35 -0.74 -1.48
N ASN A 246 -19.66 -0.90 -1.63
CA ASN A 246 -20.56 0.23 -1.89
C ASN A 246 -20.61 1.19 -0.69
N ARG A 247 -20.68 0.66 0.52
CA ARG A 247 -20.57 1.46 1.76
C ARG A 247 -19.29 2.27 1.78
N ASN A 248 -18.14 1.62 1.55
CA ASN A 248 -16.84 2.28 1.57
C ASN A 248 -16.74 3.42 0.55
N LEU A 249 -17.18 3.19 -0.69
CA LEU A 249 -17.20 4.23 -1.72
C LEU A 249 -18.09 5.42 -1.34
N ASN A 250 -19.24 5.18 -0.70
CA ASN A 250 -20.12 6.25 -0.23
C ASN A 250 -19.48 7.06 0.91
N LEU A 251 -18.80 6.41 1.85
CA LEU A 251 -18.06 7.08 2.92
C LEU A 251 -16.89 7.91 2.36
N LEU A 252 -16.17 7.39 1.37
CA LEU A 252 -15.09 8.13 0.70
C LEU A 252 -15.61 9.35 -0.07
N LYS A 253 -16.76 9.25 -0.74
CA LYS A 253 -17.41 10.43 -1.36
C LYS A 253 -17.74 11.51 -0.33
N LYS A 254 -18.25 11.12 0.85
CA LYS A 254 -18.47 12.06 1.96
C LYS A 254 -17.16 12.70 2.42
N MET A 255 -16.08 11.90 2.56
CA MET A 255 -14.78 12.44 2.95
C MET A 255 -14.22 13.43 1.93
N ILE A 256 -14.34 13.14 0.63
CA ILE A 256 -13.96 14.09 -0.44
C ILE A 256 -14.75 15.40 -0.33
N SER A 257 -16.03 15.34 0.05
CA SER A 257 -16.86 16.53 0.24
C SER A 257 -16.50 17.32 1.50
N LEU A 258 -16.10 16.64 2.59
CA LEU A 258 -15.69 17.27 3.85
C LEU A 258 -14.30 17.92 3.74
N GLU A 259 -13.38 17.29 3.02
CA GLU A 259 -12.00 17.77 2.82
C GLU A 259 -11.63 17.74 1.32
N PRO A 260 -12.15 18.67 0.51
CA PRO A 260 -11.92 18.65 -0.94
C PRO A 260 -10.46 18.79 -1.36
N SER A 261 -9.63 19.44 -0.56
CA SER A 261 -8.18 19.60 -0.82
C SER A 261 -7.34 18.41 -0.39
N ASN A 262 -7.88 17.51 0.43
CA ASN A 262 -7.11 16.35 0.90
C ASN A 262 -7.12 15.24 -0.15
N ILE A 263 -5.98 15.08 -0.81
CA ILE A 263 -5.78 14.13 -1.91
C ILE A 263 -5.88 12.65 -1.46
N ARG A 264 -5.63 12.35 -0.17
CA ARG A 264 -5.74 11.02 0.42
C ARG A 264 -7.10 10.37 0.13
N TRP A 265 -8.20 11.10 0.30
CA TRP A 265 -9.55 10.55 0.11
C TRP A 265 -9.83 10.21 -1.35
N ARG A 266 -9.28 10.98 -2.29
CA ARG A 266 -9.35 10.66 -3.72
C ARG A 266 -8.59 9.39 -4.07
N TYR A 267 -7.40 9.22 -3.49
CA TYR A 267 -6.62 8.00 -3.67
C TYR A 267 -7.40 6.75 -3.23
N PHE A 268 -7.94 6.74 -2.01
CA PHE A 268 -8.69 5.58 -1.53
C PHE A 268 -9.98 5.35 -2.32
N TYR A 269 -10.68 6.41 -2.73
CA TYR A 269 -11.85 6.31 -3.59
C TYR A 269 -11.52 5.64 -4.93
N LEU A 270 -10.45 6.08 -5.59
CA LEU A 270 -9.99 5.51 -6.85
C LEU A 270 -9.48 4.07 -6.66
N LYS A 271 -8.72 3.80 -5.60
CA LYS A 271 -8.20 2.46 -5.30
C LYS A 271 -9.32 1.45 -5.09
N GLU A 272 -10.28 1.75 -4.23
CA GLU A 272 -11.40 0.85 -3.96
C GLU A 272 -12.38 0.73 -5.14
N GLY A 273 -12.61 1.84 -5.83
CA GLY A 273 -13.50 1.92 -6.98
C GLY A 273 -12.90 1.42 -8.29
N PHE A 274 -11.60 1.18 -8.38
CA PHE A 274 -10.83 1.02 -9.62
C PHE A 274 -11.47 0.09 -10.67
N ASN A 275 -11.95 -1.07 -10.24
CA ASN A 275 -12.54 -2.05 -11.17
C ASN A 275 -13.97 -1.68 -11.63
N ASN A 276 -14.67 -0.81 -10.90
CA ASN A 276 -16.07 -0.45 -11.17
C ASN A 276 -16.19 0.94 -11.81
N LEU A 277 -15.23 1.84 -11.57
CA LEU A 277 -15.21 3.16 -12.14
C LEU A 277 -14.81 3.11 -13.63
N SER A 278 -15.53 3.84 -14.46
CA SER A 278 -15.15 4.07 -15.85
C SER A 278 -13.90 4.95 -15.92
N LEU A 279 -13.23 4.95 -17.09
CA LEU A 279 -12.10 5.84 -17.32
C LEU A 279 -12.49 7.31 -17.12
N LYS A 280 -13.68 7.71 -17.59
CA LYS A 280 -14.18 9.09 -17.47
C LYS A 280 -14.34 9.50 -16.00
N GLU A 281 -14.89 8.66 -15.16
CA GLU A 281 -15.03 8.95 -13.72
C GLU A 281 -13.67 9.09 -13.03
N ILE A 282 -12.69 8.27 -13.41
CA ILE A 282 -11.31 8.40 -12.87
C ILE A 282 -10.69 9.72 -13.35
N GLU A 283 -10.79 10.05 -14.64
CA GLU A 283 -10.31 11.33 -15.20
C GLU A 283 -10.95 12.53 -14.51
N GLU A 284 -12.25 12.50 -14.23
CA GLU A 284 -12.97 13.57 -13.51
C GLU A 284 -12.38 13.78 -12.10
N VAL A 285 -12.11 12.72 -11.35
CA VAL A 285 -11.49 12.82 -10.02
C VAL A 285 -10.07 13.37 -10.12
N VAL A 286 -9.27 12.88 -11.06
CA VAL A 286 -7.87 13.29 -11.24
C VAL A 286 -7.78 14.75 -11.71
N ASN A 287 -8.65 15.16 -12.61
CA ASN A 287 -8.67 16.53 -13.14
C ASN A 287 -8.99 17.59 -12.07
N THR A 288 -9.46 17.21 -10.88
CA THR A 288 -9.68 18.16 -9.78
C THR A 288 -8.38 18.75 -9.21
N PHE A 289 -7.22 18.12 -9.48
CA PHE A 289 -5.91 18.57 -8.98
C PHE A 289 -4.82 18.59 -10.08
N LEU A 290 -5.11 18.08 -11.27
CA LEU A 290 -4.23 18.19 -12.43
C LEU A 290 -4.82 19.19 -13.43
N VAL A 291 -4.04 20.18 -13.83
CA VAL A 291 -4.42 21.16 -14.84
C VAL A 291 -3.89 20.72 -16.19
N LYS A 292 -4.75 20.79 -17.22
CA LYS A 292 -4.34 20.61 -18.61
C LYS A 292 -3.76 21.94 -19.12
N ASN A 293 -2.53 21.90 -19.63
CA ASN A 293 -1.95 23.04 -20.31
C ASN A 293 -2.54 23.21 -21.74
N GLU A 294 -2.14 24.24 -22.44
CA GLU A 294 -2.61 24.53 -23.82
C GLU A 294 -2.29 23.39 -24.81
N THR A 295 -1.26 22.57 -24.52
CA THR A 295 -0.87 21.38 -25.30
C THR A 295 -1.63 20.11 -24.87
N CYS A 296 -2.59 20.23 -23.98
CA CYS A 296 -3.34 19.14 -23.39
C CYS A 296 -2.49 18.15 -22.55
N ASP A 297 -1.27 18.51 -22.18
CA ASP A 297 -0.50 17.75 -21.23
C ASP A 297 -1.04 17.93 -19.80
N LEU A 298 -1.01 16.87 -19.02
CA LEU A 298 -1.36 16.94 -17.61
C LEU A 298 -0.19 17.55 -16.84
N ILE A 299 -0.46 18.59 -16.06
CA ILE A 299 0.52 19.23 -15.19
C ILE A 299 -0.04 19.33 -13.77
N TYR A 300 0.86 19.40 -12.80
CA TYR A 300 0.50 19.72 -11.43
C TYR A 300 0.51 21.23 -11.23
N GLU A 301 -0.61 21.78 -10.80
CA GLU A 301 -0.67 23.14 -10.29
C GLU A 301 -1.20 23.11 -8.86
N ASN A 302 -0.48 23.77 -7.95
CA ASN A 302 -0.88 24.00 -6.55
C ASN A 302 -1.18 22.74 -5.72
N VAL A 303 -0.54 21.60 -6.06
CA VAL A 303 -0.70 20.36 -5.30
C VAL A 303 0.61 20.02 -4.60
N ASP A 304 0.54 19.80 -3.30
CA ASP A 304 1.65 19.20 -2.57
C ASP A 304 1.92 17.81 -3.14
N VAL A 305 3.07 17.66 -3.78
CA VAL A 305 3.51 16.36 -4.32
C VAL A 305 3.82 15.45 -3.14
N ASN A 306 2.98 14.46 -2.93
CA ASN A 306 3.13 13.44 -1.90
C ASN A 306 2.93 12.04 -2.49
N ASN A 307 3.12 11.02 -1.68
CA ASN A 307 2.99 9.63 -2.10
C ASN A 307 1.61 9.28 -2.68
N TYR A 308 0.53 9.94 -2.24
CA TYR A 308 -0.82 9.71 -2.78
C TYR A 308 -0.95 10.23 -4.20
N THR A 309 -0.31 11.34 -4.54
CA THR A 309 -0.31 11.88 -5.91
C THR A 309 0.28 10.87 -6.88
N PHE A 310 1.44 10.27 -6.54
CA PHE A 310 2.06 9.22 -7.34
C PHE A 310 1.11 8.04 -7.58
N PHE A 311 0.51 7.52 -6.52
CA PHE A 311 -0.41 6.38 -6.62
C PHE A 311 -1.69 6.67 -7.40
N ILE A 312 -2.21 7.89 -7.33
CA ILE A 312 -3.37 8.29 -8.13
C ILE A 312 -3.01 8.29 -9.63
N ILE A 313 -1.84 8.82 -9.99
CA ILE A 313 -1.37 8.82 -11.38
C ILE A 313 -1.08 7.39 -11.86
N GLU A 314 -0.57 6.54 -11.00
CA GLU A 314 -0.37 5.11 -11.28
C GLU A 314 -1.71 4.42 -11.60
N LEU A 315 -2.74 4.65 -10.81
CA LEU A 315 -4.09 4.13 -11.08
C LEU A 315 -4.65 4.65 -12.41
N LEU A 316 -4.49 5.93 -12.72
CA LEU A 316 -4.90 6.50 -14.00
C LEU A 316 -4.13 5.87 -15.17
N CYS A 317 -2.82 5.69 -15.04
CA CYS A 317 -1.97 5.02 -16.02
C CYS A 317 -2.50 3.60 -16.33
N ARG A 318 -2.74 2.81 -15.30
CA ARG A 318 -3.31 1.46 -15.44
C ARG A 318 -4.68 1.48 -16.13
N LYS A 319 -5.51 2.48 -15.81
CA LYS A 319 -6.83 2.60 -16.44
C LYS A 319 -6.73 2.97 -17.92
N TYR A 320 -5.79 3.83 -18.30
CA TYR A 320 -5.49 4.10 -19.71
C TYR A 320 -5.03 2.84 -20.43
N ILE A 321 -4.13 2.06 -19.83
CA ILE A 321 -3.66 0.77 -20.42
C ILE A 321 -4.84 -0.19 -20.62
N GLN A 322 -5.75 -0.34 -19.65
CA GLN A 322 -6.96 -1.17 -19.78
C GLN A 322 -7.89 -0.73 -20.91
N ASN A 323 -7.83 0.55 -21.30
CA ASN A 323 -8.64 1.12 -22.38
C ASN A 323 -7.85 1.31 -23.70
N ASN A 324 -6.67 0.68 -23.82
CA ASN A 324 -5.77 0.76 -24.98
C ASN A 324 -5.32 2.20 -25.35
N LYS A 325 -5.30 3.10 -24.36
CA LYS A 325 -4.85 4.50 -24.52
C LYS A 325 -3.38 4.62 -24.08
N TYR A 326 -2.50 4.04 -24.87
CA TYR A 326 -1.08 3.91 -24.47
C TYR A 326 -0.32 5.23 -24.48
N LEU A 327 -0.68 6.18 -25.36
CA LEU A 327 -0.06 7.50 -25.40
C LEU A 327 -0.37 8.30 -24.13
N GLU A 328 -1.62 8.25 -23.66
CA GLU A 328 -2.05 8.90 -22.43
C GLU A 328 -1.41 8.22 -21.20
N ALA A 329 -1.30 6.90 -21.22
CA ALA A 329 -0.60 6.16 -20.19
C ALA A 329 0.88 6.58 -20.08
N LYS A 330 1.59 6.77 -21.20
CA LYS A 330 2.96 7.28 -21.23
C LYS A 330 3.11 8.70 -20.68
N LYS A 331 2.09 9.54 -20.79
CA LYS A 331 2.10 10.84 -20.13
C LYS A 331 2.09 10.67 -18.61
N CYS A 332 1.28 9.72 -18.10
CA CYS A 332 1.27 9.38 -16.68
C CYS A 332 2.63 8.88 -16.21
N THR A 333 3.34 8.01 -16.97
CA THR A 333 4.67 7.53 -16.59
C THR A 333 5.70 8.63 -16.45
N LYS A 334 5.65 9.65 -17.32
CA LYS A 334 6.51 10.84 -17.20
C LYS A 334 6.22 11.66 -15.94
N ILE A 335 4.95 11.79 -15.57
CA ILE A 335 4.56 12.46 -14.32
C ILE A 335 5.04 11.65 -13.12
N MET A 336 4.85 10.33 -13.12
CA MET A 336 5.35 9.44 -12.07
C MET A 336 6.87 9.57 -11.90
N GLU A 337 7.63 9.58 -12.99
CA GLU A 337 9.08 9.77 -12.99
C GLU A 337 9.51 11.14 -12.45
N SER A 338 8.71 12.20 -12.69
CA SER A 338 8.97 13.53 -12.13
C SER A 338 8.74 13.62 -10.62
N ILE A 339 7.83 12.79 -10.07
CA ILE A 339 7.53 12.75 -8.64
C ILE A 339 8.55 11.90 -7.88
N ILE A 340 8.84 10.71 -8.38
CA ILE A 340 9.81 9.76 -7.80
C ILE A 340 10.75 9.30 -8.91
N PRO A 341 11.91 9.97 -9.07
CA PRO A 341 12.87 9.61 -10.10
C PRO A 341 13.38 8.17 -9.94
N GLN A 342 13.59 7.49 -11.08
CA GLN A 342 14.05 6.09 -11.15
C GLN A 342 13.15 5.07 -10.47
N ASN A 343 11.87 5.38 -10.33
CA ASN A 343 10.89 4.45 -9.79
C ASN A 343 10.64 3.29 -10.76
N SER A 344 10.63 2.06 -10.25
CA SER A 344 10.45 0.84 -11.04
C SER A 344 9.10 0.78 -11.74
N ASP A 345 8.03 1.33 -11.14
CA ASP A 345 6.68 1.28 -11.70
C ASP A 345 6.56 2.21 -12.92
N SER A 346 7.17 3.41 -12.86
CA SER A 346 7.18 4.32 -14.01
C SER A 346 7.90 3.71 -15.21
N ILE A 347 9.06 3.07 -14.99
CA ILE A 347 9.82 2.37 -16.03
C ILE A 347 9.02 1.18 -16.57
N TYR A 348 8.44 0.36 -15.68
CA TYR A 348 7.65 -0.80 -16.06
C TYR A 348 6.47 -0.42 -16.98
N PHE A 349 5.67 0.57 -16.58
CA PHE A 349 4.51 0.97 -17.37
C PHE A 349 4.90 1.65 -18.69
N ASP A 350 6.00 2.41 -18.74
CA ASP A 350 6.46 3.04 -19.99
C ASP A 350 6.87 1.98 -21.02
N VAL A 351 7.66 0.99 -20.58
CA VAL A 351 8.08 -0.12 -21.44
C VAL A 351 6.89 -0.99 -21.84
N LEU A 352 5.97 -1.28 -20.91
CA LEU A 352 4.75 -2.03 -21.19
C LEU A 352 3.89 -1.34 -22.25
N CYS A 353 3.67 -0.02 -22.14
CA CYS A 353 2.93 0.75 -23.14
C CYS A 353 3.59 0.67 -24.53
N SER A 354 4.91 0.81 -24.60
CA SER A 354 5.67 0.72 -25.84
C SER A 354 5.53 -0.65 -26.49
N TYR A 355 5.56 -1.72 -25.68
CA TYR A 355 5.35 -3.09 -26.14
C TYR A 355 3.93 -3.30 -26.67
N LEU A 356 2.91 -2.84 -25.96
CA LEU A 356 1.51 -2.98 -26.36
C LEU A 356 1.18 -2.19 -27.62
N GLU A 357 1.71 -0.96 -27.78
CA GLU A 357 1.62 -0.18 -29.03
C GLU A 357 2.24 -0.93 -30.20
N SER A 358 3.38 -1.57 -30.01
CA SER A 358 4.05 -2.35 -31.05
C SER A 358 3.19 -3.54 -31.49
N LYS A 359 2.58 -4.23 -30.51
CA LYS A 359 1.63 -5.34 -30.80
C LYS A 359 0.40 -4.87 -31.56
N GLU A 360 -0.18 -3.76 -31.18
CA GLU A 360 -1.34 -3.20 -31.88
C GLU A 360 -1.01 -2.82 -33.33
N LYS A 361 0.16 -2.22 -33.56
CA LYS A 361 0.66 -1.94 -34.92
C LYS A 361 0.75 -3.20 -35.77
N ILE A 362 1.31 -4.29 -35.21
CA ILE A 362 1.40 -5.59 -35.91
C ILE A 362 0.02 -6.08 -36.31
N ILE A 363 -0.97 -6.00 -35.43
CA ILE A 363 -2.35 -6.41 -35.70
C ILE A 363 -2.96 -5.57 -36.82
N ASN A 364 -2.76 -4.27 -36.79
CA ASN A 364 -3.31 -3.34 -37.79
C ASN A 364 -2.67 -3.58 -39.15
N LEU A 365 -1.36 -3.72 -39.24
CA LEU A 365 -0.64 -4.09 -40.48
C LEU A 365 -1.10 -5.44 -41.04
N LEU A 366 -1.28 -6.44 -40.19
CA LEU A 366 -1.79 -7.73 -40.60
C LEU A 366 -3.20 -7.61 -41.20
N ASN A 367 -4.11 -6.90 -40.56
CA ASN A 367 -5.47 -6.68 -41.05
C ASN A 367 -5.49 -5.95 -42.39
N GLU A 368 -4.64 -4.94 -42.55
CA GLU A 368 -4.47 -4.18 -43.80
C GLU A 368 -4.03 -5.10 -44.95
N LEU A 369 -3.00 -5.93 -44.72
CA LEU A 369 -2.47 -6.85 -45.74
C LEU A 369 -3.47 -7.96 -46.08
N VAL A 370 -4.16 -8.49 -45.07
CA VAL A 370 -5.19 -9.51 -45.29
C VAL A 370 -6.37 -8.94 -46.10
N TYR A 371 -6.78 -7.70 -45.80
CA TYR A 371 -7.80 -7.00 -46.56
C TYR A 371 -7.35 -6.75 -48.02
N TYR A 372 -6.12 -6.24 -48.21
CA TYR A 372 -5.53 -6.02 -49.52
C TYR A 372 -5.50 -7.32 -50.32
N ARG A 373 -4.99 -8.42 -49.73
CA ARG A 373 -4.87 -9.72 -50.42
C ARG A 373 -6.21 -10.31 -50.83
N LYS A 374 -7.25 -10.14 -50.05
CA LYS A 374 -8.62 -10.55 -50.39
C LYS A 374 -9.23 -9.75 -51.53
N SER A 375 -8.86 -8.48 -51.67
CA SER A 375 -9.42 -7.59 -52.70
C SER A 375 -8.67 -7.64 -54.03
N HIS A 376 -7.40 -8.10 -54.02
CA HIS A 376 -6.51 -8.06 -55.19
C HIS A 376 -5.87 -9.45 -55.41
N PHE A 377 -6.41 -10.22 -56.33
CA PHE A 377 -5.98 -11.61 -56.61
C PHE A 377 -4.76 -11.73 -57.52
N SER A 378 -4.55 -10.84 -58.46
CA SER A 378 -3.35 -10.74 -59.27
C SER A 378 -3.25 -9.37 -59.91
N THR A 379 -2.03 -8.83 -59.99
CA THR A 379 -1.74 -7.65 -60.81
C THR A 379 -0.65 -8.03 -61.79
N GLN A 380 -0.88 -7.78 -63.05
CA GLN A 380 0.04 -8.19 -64.14
C GLN A 380 1.40 -7.42 -64.07
N ASP A 381 1.54 -6.44 -63.22
CA ASP A 381 2.69 -5.52 -63.17
C ASP A 381 3.55 -5.66 -61.90
N ASN A 382 3.47 -6.76 -61.14
CA ASN A 382 4.28 -6.98 -59.95
C ASN A 382 5.73 -7.34 -60.30
N MET A 383 6.68 -6.54 -59.84
CA MET A 383 8.12 -6.78 -60.07
C MET A 383 8.73 -7.87 -59.16
N PHE A 384 8.17 -8.12 -57.97
CA PHE A 384 8.69 -9.14 -57.04
C PHE A 384 8.18 -10.54 -57.37
N THR A 385 6.88 -10.70 -57.47
CA THR A 385 6.23 -11.96 -57.92
C THR A 385 4.99 -11.60 -58.70
N THR A 386 4.77 -12.27 -59.84
CA THR A 386 3.58 -12.03 -60.68
C THR A 386 2.27 -12.34 -59.99
N GLU A 387 2.28 -13.22 -58.97
CA GLU A 387 1.09 -13.66 -58.25
C GLU A 387 0.93 -13.02 -56.87
N GLY A 388 1.81 -12.06 -56.50
CA GLY A 388 1.74 -11.33 -55.23
C GLY A 388 2.15 -12.12 -53.97
N TYR A 389 2.88 -13.22 -54.10
CA TYR A 389 3.29 -14.07 -52.96
C TYR A 389 4.16 -13.37 -51.92
N HIS A 390 4.81 -12.26 -52.27
CA HIS A 390 5.53 -11.40 -51.32
C HIS A 390 4.60 -10.79 -50.26
N ILE A 391 3.32 -10.52 -50.58
CA ILE A 391 2.30 -10.11 -49.61
C ILE A 391 1.98 -11.26 -48.66
N ASP A 392 1.83 -12.48 -49.21
CA ASP A 392 1.58 -13.68 -48.37
C ASP A 392 2.76 -13.99 -47.44
N LEU A 393 3.99 -13.73 -47.89
CA LEU A 393 5.18 -13.84 -47.03
C LEU A 393 5.11 -12.84 -45.84
N LEU A 394 4.77 -11.62 -46.10
CA LEU A 394 4.66 -10.60 -45.03
C LEU A 394 3.48 -10.90 -44.08
N ILE A 395 2.35 -11.41 -44.61
CA ILE A 395 1.26 -11.93 -43.78
C ILE A 395 1.75 -13.06 -42.87
N GLY A 396 2.51 -14.02 -43.42
CA GLY A 396 3.13 -15.10 -42.60
C GLY A 396 4.03 -14.60 -41.51
N ILE A 397 4.88 -13.60 -41.77
CA ILE A 397 5.74 -12.95 -40.78
C ILE A 397 4.92 -12.26 -39.70
N LEU A 398 3.91 -11.47 -40.08
CA LEU A 398 3.09 -10.76 -39.09
C LEU A 398 2.23 -11.70 -38.24
N LEU A 399 1.79 -12.84 -38.80
CA LEU A 399 1.14 -13.90 -38.03
C LEU A 399 2.11 -14.51 -36.99
N PHE A 400 3.37 -14.71 -37.38
CA PHE A 400 4.39 -15.22 -36.47
C PHE A 400 4.65 -14.25 -35.33
N GLU A 401 4.87 -12.96 -35.62
CA GLU A 401 5.06 -11.89 -34.63
C GLU A 401 3.84 -11.71 -33.72
N LYS A 402 2.62 -11.95 -34.22
CA LYS A 402 1.39 -11.96 -33.42
C LYS A 402 1.29 -13.16 -32.47
N GLY A 403 2.10 -14.23 -32.68
CA GLY A 403 2.04 -15.49 -31.94
C GLY A 403 1.07 -16.52 -32.51
N GLU A 404 0.51 -16.30 -33.73
CA GLU A 404 -0.34 -17.28 -34.45
C GLU A 404 0.52 -18.28 -35.22
N PHE A 405 1.45 -18.94 -34.52
CA PHE A 405 2.50 -19.79 -35.13
C PHE A 405 1.93 -20.86 -36.10
N LYS A 406 0.86 -21.54 -35.73
CA LYS A 406 0.26 -22.58 -36.59
C LYS A 406 -0.12 -22.04 -37.96
N LYS A 407 -0.74 -20.86 -38.02
CA LYS A 407 -1.12 -20.23 -39.30
C LYS A 407 0.11 -19.71 -40.03
N ALA A 408 1.05 -19.10 -39.33
CA ALA A 408 2.32 -18.61 -39.89
C ALA A 408 3.08 -19.75 -40.59
N TYR A 409 3.20 -20.91 -39.95
CA TYR A 409 3.88 -22.06 -40.52
C TYR A 409 3.18 -22.60 -41.77
N GLN A 410 1.85 -22.60 -41.82
CA GLN A 410 1.11 -22.98 -43.04
C GLN A 410 1.43 -22.06 -44.23
N TYR A 411 1.51 -20.74 -43.98
CA TYR A 411 1.96 -19.77 -44.98
C TYR A 411 3.39 -20.05 -45.42
N PHE A 412 4.33 -20.23 -44.48
CA PHE A 412 5.75 -20.45 -44.81
C PHE A 412 5.97 -21.75 -45.57
N GLN A 413 5.30 -22.84 -45.23
CA GLN A 413 5.40 -24.10 -45.96
C GLN A 413 4.88 -23.96 -47.40
N PHE A 414 3.72 -23.33 -47.59
CA PHE A 414 3.18 -23.04 -48.92
C PHE A 414 4.13 -22.16 -49.76
N LEU A 415 4.74 -21.14 -49.14
CA LEU A 415 5.61 -20.20 -49.83
C LEU A 415 6.97 -20.78 -50.22
N LEU A 416 7.50 -21.79 -49.51
CA LEU A 416 8.71 -22.51 -49.90
C LEU A 416 8.59 -23.14 -51.32
N GLU A 417 7.39 -23.52 -51.76
CA GLU A 417 7.13 -24.05 -53.07
C GLU A 417 7.02 -22.95 -54.16
N LYS A 418 6.86 -21.69 -53.73
CA LYS A 418 6.59 -20.54 -54.62
C LYS A 418 7.80 -19.65 -54.89
N PHE A 419 8.81 -19.69 -54.00
CA PHE A 419 10.02 -18.92 -54.12
C PHE A 419 11.23 -19.77 -54.45
N ASN A 420 11.98 -19.35 -55.47
CA ASN A 420 13.22 -20.01 -55.88
C ASN A 420 14.50 -19.22 -55.52
N ASP A 421 14.37 -17.99 -55.07
CA ASP A 421 15.49 -17.17 -54.69
C ASP A 421 16.04 -17.55 -53.29
N LYS A 422 17.38 -17.56 -53.16
CA LYS A 422 18.09 -18.05 -51.97
C LYS A 422 17.80 -17.20 -50.74
N GLU A 423 17.56 -15.90 -50.89
CA GLU A 423 17.36 -14.98 -49.80
C GLU A 423 16.00 -15.17 -49.14
N THR A 424 14.91 -15.26 -49.93
CA THR A 424 13.58 -15.52 -49.44
C THR A 424 13.46 -16.91 -48.82
N VAL A 425 14.01 -17.93 -49.48
CA VAL A 425 14.05 -19.31 -48.94
C VAL A 425 14.81 -19.35 -47.61
N PHE A 426 15.92 -18.66 -47.51
CA PHE A 426 16.67 -18.55 -46.25
C PHE A 426 15.84 -17.87 -45.15
N LEU A 427 15.15 -16.76 -45.45
CA LEU A 427 14.27 -16.06 -44.53
C LEU A 427 13.14 -16.95 -44.02
N ILE A 428 12.44 -17.64 -44.93
CA ILE A 428 11.35 -18.58 -44.57
C ILE A 428 11.87 -19.68 -43.65
N ASN A 429 13.02 -20.29 -43.97
CA ASN A 429 13.60 -21.35 -43.16
C ASN A 429 14.02 -20.88 -41.78
N LYS A 430 14.44 -19.61 -41.61
CA LYS A 430 14.72 -19.01 -40.32
C LYS A 430 13.49 -18.98 -39.42
N PHE A 431 12.31 -18.62 -39.94
CA PHE A 431 11.04 -18.66 -39.18
C PHE A 431 10.58 -20.09 -38.88
N LEU A 432 10.75 -21.03 -39.82
CA LEU A 432 10.41 -22.42 -39.60
C LEU A 432 11.28 -23.10 -38.54
N SER A 433 12.58 -22.80 -38.51
CA SER A 433 13.53 -23.34 -37.50
C SER A 433 13.33 -22.75 -36.10
N ALA A 434 12.68 -21.61 -35.95
CA ALA A 434 12.33 -21.04 -34.65
C ALA A 434 11.31 -21.87 -33.86
N LYS A 435 10.67 -22.88 -34.51
CA LYS A 435 9.73 -23.83 -33.87
C LYS A 435 10.44 -24.90 -33.02
N GLU A 436 11.73 -25.15 -33.26
CA GLU A 436 12.48 -26.25 -32.62
C GLU A 436 13.21 -25.83 -31.34
N LYS A 437 13.07 -24.59 -30.93
CA LYS A 437 13.55 -24.05 -29.65
C LYS A 437 12.38 -23.66 -28.74
#